data_b345e0ffb65b3851ee4620bc09bc7141
#
_entry.id   b345e0ffb65b3851ee4620bc09bc7141
#
_cell.length_a   1.000
_cell.length_b   1.000
_cell.length_c   1.000
_cell.angle_alpha   90.00
_cell.angle_beta   90.00
_cell.angle_gamma   90.00
#
_symmetry.space_group_name_H-M   'P 1'
#
loop_
_entity.id
_entity.type
_entity.pdbx_description
1 polymer ?
#
loop_
_entity_poly.entity_id
_entity_poly.type
_entity_poly.pdbx_seq_one_letter_code
_entity_poly.pdbx_strand_id
1 'polypeptide(L)'
;MKQMRELFPLLRQWGIVGVKSGFVQYASHRWATWLHDMVRLAAENHLLMNIHDEYRPSGFSRTYPNLLTQEGICGNEEFPDATHNVTLPFTRMINGAADYTICYFDKRLKTTHAHQLAASLVFYSPLQTIFWYDKPSFYHVEPEMEWFEN
;
A
#
# COMPACT_ATOMS: atom_id res chain seq x y z
N MET A 1 -15.40 7.54 12.88
CA MET A 1 -14.57 7.58 14.11
C MET A 1 -15.16 6.78 15.29
N LYS A 2 -16.46 6.85 15.61
CA LYS A 2 -17.03 6.10 16.76
C LYS A 2 -16.71 4.60 16.68
N GLN A 3 -17.06 3.95 15.58
CA GLN A 3 -16.77 2.53 15.36
C GLN A 3 -15.28 2.17 15.48
N MET A 4 -14.38 3.03 15.00
CA MET A 4 -12.94 2.77 15.09
C MET A 4 -12.41 2.83 16.53
N ARG A 5 -12.98 3.70 17.38
CA ARG A 5 -12.64 3.75 18.82
C ARG A 5 -13.00 2.45 19.56
N GLU A 6 -14.00 1.74 19.08
CA GLU A 6 -14.40 0.43 19.62
C GLU A 6 -13.60 -0.71 18.96
N LEU A 7 -13.34 -0.61 17.65
CA LEU A 7 -12.71 -1.66 16.87
C LEU A 7 -11.18 -1.77 17.10
N PHE A 8 -10.45 -0.67 17.14
CA PHE A 8 -9.00 -0.72 17.20
C PHE A 8 -8.45 -1.38 18.48
N PRO A 9 -8.98 -1.09 19.67
CA PRO A 9 -8.61 -1.85 20.86
C PRO A 9 -8.89 -3.35 20.74
N LEU A 10 -10.03 -3.72 20.12
CA LEU A 10 -10.40 -5.11 19.91
C LEU A 10 -9.44 -5.82 18.94
N LEU A 11 -9.05 -5.16 17.84
CA LEU A 11 -8.06 -5.70 16.91
C LEU A 11 -6.73 -5.99 17.63
N ARG A 12 -6.30 -5.10 18.50
CA ARG A 12 -5.08 -5.32 19.31
C ARG A 12 -5.22 -6.52 20.25
N GLN A 13 -6.36 -6.69 20.88
CA GLN A 13 -6.64 -7.87 21.73
C GLN A 13 -6.56 -9.17 20.91
N TRP A 14 -6.95 -9.14 19.65
CA TRP A 14 -6.84 -10.29 18.73
C TRP A 14 -5.42 -10.51 18.19
N GLY A 15 -4.45 -9.67 18.56
CA GLY A 15 -3.07 -9.78 18.08
C GLY A 15 -2.83 -9.16 16.71
N ILE A 16 -3.81 -8.43 16.16
CA ILE A 16 -3.63 -7.69 14.89
C ILE A 16 -2.64 -6.56 15.12
N VAL A 17 -1.65 -6.45 14.22
CA VAL A 17 -0.58 -5.44 14.32
C VAL A 17 -0.77 -4.26 13.37
N GLY A 18 -1.65 -4.38 12.40
CA GLY A 18 -1.90 -3.30 11.44
C GLY A 18 -3.19 -3.49 10.67
N VAL A 19 -3.65 -2.44 10.03
CA VAL A 19 -4.87 -2.42 9.24
C VAL A 19 -4.67 -1.68 7.92
N LYS A 20 -5.30 -2.18 6.88
CA LYS A 20 -5.46 -1.48 5.61
C LYS A 20 -6.82 -0.79 5.60
N SER A 21 -6.84 0.50 5.29
CA SER A 21 -8.05 1.27 5.06
C SER A 21 -8.18 1.57 3.57
N GLY A 22 -9.24 1.08 2.96
CA GLY A 22 -9.56 1.32 1.55
C GLY A 22 -10.93 1.97 1.37
N PHE A 23 -11.30 2.27 0.12
CA PHE A 23 -12.53 2.96 -0.25
C PHE A 23 -12.68 4.32 0.44
N VAL A 24 -11.57 5.04 0.57
CA VAL A 24 -11.52 6.34 1.22
C VAL A 24 -11.65 7.47 0.20
N GLN A 25 -12.45 8.47 0.52
CA GLN A 25 -12.53 9.69 -0.27
C GLN A 25 -11.59 10.75 0.34
N TYR A 26 -10.80 11.41 -0.50
CA TYR A 26 -9.84 12.41 -0.05
C TYR A 26 -10.19 13.84 -0.47
N ALA A 27 -11.20 14.00 -1.30
CA ALA A 27 -11.49 15.25 -2.01
C ALA A 27 -11.90 16.45 -1.14
N SER A 28 -11.97 16.32 0.20
CA SER A 28 -12.37 17.42 1.07
C SER A 28 -11.54 17.49 2.35
N HIS A 29 -11.47 18.68 2.93
CA HIS A 29 -10.86 18.90 4.25
C HIS A 29 -11.45 17.98 5.33
N ARG A 30 -12.75 17.74 5.30
CA ARG A 30 -13.42 16.84 6.25
C ARG A 30 -12.86 15.42 6.17
N TRP A 31 -12.66 14.89 4.97
CA TRP A 31 -12.12 13.55 4.77
C TRP A 31 -10.64 13.47 5.13
N ALA A 32 -9.84 14.47 4.78
CA ALA A 32 -8.45 14.55 5.17
C ALA A 32 -8.30 14.54 6.70
N THR A 33 -9.09 15.35 7.40
CA THR A 33 -9.10 15.37 8.87
C THR A 33 -9.49 14.01 9.45
N TRP A 34 -10.52 13.38 8.89
CA TRP A 34 -10.99 12.07 9.33
C TRP A 34 -9.90 10.99 9.16
N LEU A 35 -9.19 10.99 8.03
CA LEU A 35 -8.07 10.07 7.79
C LEU A 35 -6.92 10.30 8.77
N HIS A 36 -6.55 11.55 9.02
CA HIS A 36 -5.52 11.88 9.99
C HIS A 36 -5.91 11.48 11.42
N ASP A 37 -7.17 11.67 11.80
CA ASP A 37 -7.69 11.23 13.09
C ASP A 37 -7.69 9.69 13.21
N MET A 38 -7.97 8.99 12.12
CA MET A 38 -7.86 7.53 12.07
C MET A 38 -6.43 7.06 12.30
N VAL A 39 -5.45 7.69 11.64
CA VAL A 39 -4.02 7.35 11.81
C VAL A 39 -3.55 7.61 13.25
N ARG A 40 -3.97 8.73 13.86
CA ARG A 40 -3.67 9.04 15.27
C ARG A 40 -4.26 7.98 16.20
N LEU A 41 -5.53 7.65 16.01
CA LEU A 41 -6.20 6.63 16.81
C LEU A 41 -5.55 5.25 16.65
N ALA A 42 -5.09 4.91 15.45
CA ALA A 42 -4.33 3.69 15.21
C ALA A 42 -3.00 3.70 15.98
N ALA A 43 -2.29 4.82 15.98
CA ALA A 43 -1.05 4.99 16.76
C ALA A 43 -1.29 4.79 18.27
N GLU A 44 -2.35 5.38 18.82
CA GLU A 44 -2.76 5.22 20.22
C GLU A 44 -3.02 3.75 20.59
N ASN A 45 -3.42 2.95 19.61
CA ASN A 45 -3.69 1.50 19.76
C ASN A 45 -2.53 0.62 19.26
N HIS A 46 -1.35 1.19 18.97
CA HIS A 46 -0.19 0.46 18.45
C HIS A 46 -0.49 -0.33 17.18
N LEU A 47 -1.29 0.24 16.27
CA LEU A 47 -1.62 -0.34 14.97
C LEU A 47 -0.89 0.39 13.85
N LEU A 48 -0.29 -0.39 12.96
CA LEU A 48 0.26 0.08 11.70
C LEU A 48 -0.86 0.35 10.69
N MET A 49 -0.63 1.28 9.77
CA MET A 49 -1.63 1.69 8.78
C MET A 49 -1.08 1.63 7.36
N ASN A 50 -1.93 1.11 6.47
CA ASN A 50 -1.85 1.28 5.03
C ASN A 50 -3.15 1.95 4.55
N ILE A 51 -3.05 3.09 3.86
CA ILE A 51 -4.23 3.78 3.30
C ILE A 51 -4.25 3.59 1.79
N HIS A 52 -5.32 3.03 1.27
CA HIS A 52 -5.54 2.86 -0.16
C HIS A 52 -6.45 3.93 -0.76
N ASP A 53 -6.61 3.89 -2.08
CA ASP A 53 -7.38 4.79 -2.94
C ASP A 53 -6.74 6.18 -3.11
N GLU A 54 -7.55 7.22 -3.10
CA GLU A 54 -7.19 8.58 -3.53
C GLU A 54 -6.30 9.37 -2.55
N TYR A 55 -5.87 8.78 -1.44
CA TYR A 55 -5.08 9.52 -0.46
C TYR A 55 -3.75 10.00 -1.04
N ARG A 56 -3.55 11.32 -1.02
CA ARG A 56 -2.30 11.94 -1.49
C ARG A 56 -1.36 12.17 -0.31
N PRO A 57 -0.11 11.69 -0.39
CA PRO A 57 0.86 11.88 0.68
C PRO A 57 1.08 13.36 0.97
N SER A 58 0.95 13.72 2.24
CA SER A 58 1.15 15.09 2.73
C SER A 58 2.36 15.24 3.67
N GLY A 59 3.17 14.17 3.79
CA GLY A 59 4.25 14.10 4.78
C GLY A 59 3.76 13.72 6.19
N PHE A 60 2.48 13.39 6.35
CA PHE A 60 1.89 13.05 7.66
C PHE A 60 2.54 11.82 8.31
N SER A 61 3.04 10.88 7.50
CA SER A 61 3.80 9.71 7.96
C SER A 61 5.12 10.07 8.68
N ARG A 62 5.66 11.27 8.49
CA ARG A 62 6.83 11.76 9.24
C ARG A 62 6.49 12.11 10.68
N THR A 63 5.25 12.51 10.93
CA THR A 63 4.73 12.79 12.28
C THR A 63 4.16 11.54 12.92
N TYR A 64 3.50 10.70 12.13
CA TYR A 64 2.87 9.46 12.55
C TYR A 64 3.46 8.28 11.77
N PRO A 65 4.61 7.74 12.21
CA PRO A 65 5.34 6.69 11.49
C PRO A 65 4.63 5.34 11.46
N ASN A 66 3.55 5.17 12.22
CA ASN A 66 2.64 4.04 12.08
C ASN A 66 1.87 4.03 10.75
N LEU A 67 1.79 5.15 10.03
CA LEU A 67 1.35 5.20 8.63
C LEU A 67 2.52 4.77 7.75
N LEU A 68 2.64 3.46 7.50
CA LEU A 68 3.76 2.88 6.78
C LEU A 68 3.74 3.23 5.29
N THR A 69 2.58 3.11 4.69
CA THR A 69 2.43 3.29 3.25
C THR A 69 1.02 3.75 2.89
N GLN A 70 0.89 4.22 1.67
CA GLN A 70 -0.37 4.69 1.12
C GLN A 70 -0.37 4.49 -0.39
N GLU A 71 -1.51 4.15 -0.95
CA GLU A 71 -1.60 4.00 -2.39
C GLU A 71 -1.39 5.36 -3.08
N GLY A 72 -2.41 6.12 -3.33
CA GLY A 72 -2.32 7.42 -4.02
C GLY A 72 -1.49 7.37 -5.30
N ILE A 73 -1.56 6.25 -6.02
CA ILE A 73 -0.76 5.89 -7.18
C ILE A 73 -1.62 5.05 -8.11
N CYS A 74 -1.37 5.14 -9.41
CA CYS A 74 -1.94 4.20 -10.36
C CYS A 74 -1.09 2.92 -10.35
N GLY A 75 -1.46 1.98 -9.48
CA GLY A 75 -0.78 0.69 -9.31
C GLY A 75 -1.36 -0.41 -10.19
N ASN A 76 -0.98 -1.66 -9.90
CA ASN A 76 -1.42 -2.81 -10.70
C ASN A 76 -2.91 -3.09 -10.62
N GLU A 77 -3.65 -2.48 -9.73
CA GLU A 77 -5.12 -2.56 -9.77
C GLU A 77 -5.68 -2.05 -11.11
N GLU A 78 -4.98 -1.09 -11.74
CA GLU A 78 -5.33 -0.49 -13.04
C GLU A 78 -4.45 -0.98 -14.20
N PHE A 79 -3.51 -1.88 -13.95
CA PHE A 79 -2.59 -2.44 -14.94
C PHE A 79 -1.89 -1.37 -15.81
N PRO A 80 -1.15 -0.42 -15.22
CA PRO A 80 -0.41 0.58 -15.96
C PRO A 80 0.70 -0.06 -16.82
N ASP A 81 1.12 0.66 -17.84
CA ASP A 81 2.24 0.23 -18.68
C ASP A 81 3.61 0.61 -18.10
N ALA A 82 4.67 0.14 -18.73
CA ALA A 82 6.03 0.43 -18.30
C ALA A 82 6.37 1.92 -18.39
N THR A 83 5.82 2.66 -19.37
CA THR A 83 6.05 4.10 -19.54
C THR A 83 5.51 4.86 -18.32
N HIS A 84 4.32 4.53 -17.88
CA HIS A 84 3.77 5.10 -16.65
C HIS A 84 4.67 4.76 -15.46
N ASN A 85 5.03 3.48 -15.30
CA ASN A 85 5.78 3.00 -14.14
C ASN A 85 7.14 3.70 -13.96
N VAL A 86 7.88 3.93 -15.03
CA VAL A 86 9.21 4.58 -14.96
C VAL A 86 9.12 6.06 -14.58
N THR A 87 7.94 6.68 -14.63
CA THR A 87 7.76 8.07 -14.17
C THR A 87 7.52 8.16 -12.65
N LEU A 88 7.05 7.10 -12.02
CA LEU A 88 6.63 7.10 -10.62
C LEU A 88 7.77 7.42 -9.63
N PRO A 89 9.00 6.90 -9.78
CA PRO A 89 10.11 7.25 -8.90
C PRO A 89 10.44 8.75 -8.89
N PHE A 90 10.22 9.43 -10.01
CA PHE A 90 10.53 10.85 -10.20
C PHE A 90 9.35 11.78 -9.93
N THR A 91 8.19 11.24 -9.61
CA THR A 91 6.96 12.00 -9.37
C THR A 91 6.35 11.63 -8.03
N ARG A 92 5.51 10.59 -8.00
CA ARG A 92 4.75 10.18 -6.82
C ARG A 92 5.65 9.77 -5.65
N MET A 93 6.74 9.03 -5.91
CA MET A 93 7.62 8.49 -4.87
C MET A 93 8.44 9.56 -4.15
N ILE A 94 8.62 10.75 -4.73
CA ILE A 94 9.28 11.90 -4.08
C ILE A 94 8.51 12.31 -2.80
N ASN A 95 7.19 12.09 -2.77
CA ASN A 95 6.34 12.43 -1.63
C ASN A 95 6.31 11.34 -0.53
N GLY A 96 6.98 10.23 -0.73
CA GLY A 96 7.06 9.13 0.22
C GLY A 96 6.57 7.79 -0.30
N ALA A 97 6.51 6.82 0.59
CA ALA A 97 6.15 5.44 0.29
C ALA A 97 4.82 5.29 -0.46
N ALA A 98 4.76 4.30 -1.35
CA ALA A 98 3.54 3.94 -2.06
C ALA A 98 3.38 2.43 -2.15
N ASP A 99 2.17 1.94 -1.85
CA ASP A 99 1.78 0.56 -2.08
C ASP A 99 1.26 0.40 -3.50
N TYR A 100 2.13 -0.15 -4.37
CA TYR A 100 1.86 -0.28 -5.81
C TYR A 100 1.01 -1.50 -6.15
N THR A 101 0.76 -2.40 -5.20
CA THR A 101 0.01 -3.65 -5.43
C THR A 101 0.67 -4.56 -6.47
N ILE A 102 1.92 -4.95 -6.19
CA ILE A 102 2.72 -5.81 -7.10
C ILE A 102 1.96 -7.09 -7.46
N CYS A 103 2.00 -7.46 -8.74
CA CYS A 103 1.34 -8.63 -9.31
C CYS A 103 2.25 -9.27 -10.35
N TYR A 104 2.33 -10.61 -10.42
CA TYR A 104 3.28 -11.30 -11.29
C TYR A 104 2.63 -12.12 -12.40
N PHE A 105 1.52 -12.78 -12.11
CA PHE A 105 0.99 -13.84 -12.98
C PHE A 105 -0.31 -13.44 -13.68
N ASP A 106 -0.92 -12.31 -13.32
CA ASP A 106 -2.16 -11.89 -13.93
C ASP A 106 -1.96 -11.53 -15.40
N LYS A 107 -2.78 -12.11 -16.27
CA LYS A 107 -2.70 -11.97 -17.73
C LYS A 107 -2.96 -10.54 -18.24
N ARG A 108 -3.54 -9.68 -17.41
CA ARG A 108 -3.78 -8.26 -17.73
C ARG A 108 -2.54 -7.39 -17.60
N LEU A 109 -1.47 -7.89 -16.99
CA LEU A 109 -0.22 -7.16 -16.87
C LEU A 109 0.30 -6.73 -18.24
N LYS A 110 0.66 -5.46 -18.35
CA LYS A 110 1.29 -4.86 -19.54
C LYS A 110 2.80 -4.80 -19.41
N THR A 111 3.36 -5.45 -18.43
CA THR A 111 4.78 -5.48 -18.09
C THR A 111 5.26 -6.92 -17.92
N THR A 112 6.58 -7.13 -17.85
CA THR A 112 7.17 -8.45 -17.66
C THR A 112 7.32 -8.80 -16.18
N HIS A 113 7.52 -10.07 -15.84
CA HIS A 113 7.88 -10.50 -14.48
C HIS A 113 9.13 -9.77 -13.96
N ALA A 114 10.17 -9.64 -14.78
CA ALA A 114 11.38 -8.89 -14.42
C ALA A 114 11.08 -7.43 -14.09
N HIS A 115 10.15 -6.79 -14.81
CA HIS A 115 9.70 -5.44 -14.50
C HIS A 115 9.01 -5.36 -13.13
N GLN A 116 8.12 -6.32 -12.83
CA GLN A 116 7.41 -6.36 -11.55
C GLN A 116 8.36 -6.64 -10.38
N LEU A 117 9.33 -7.52 -10.58
CA LEU A 117 10.37 -7.79 -9.58
C LEU A 117 11.22 -6.54 -9.32
N ALA A 118 11.67 -5.86 -10.37
CA ALA A 118 12.39 -4.60 -10.23
C ALA A 118 11.53 -3.50 -9.57
N ALA A 119 10.24 -3.42 -9.88
CA ALA A 119 9.32 -2.48 -9.27
C ALA A 119 9.18 -2.71 -7.76
N SER A 120 9.18 -3.95 -7.29
CA SER A 120 9.11 -4.27 -5.85
C SER A 120 10.33 -3.74 -5.07
N LEU A 121 11.46 -3.55 -5.74
CA LEU A 121 12.66 -2.96 -5.14
C LEU A 121 12.71 -1.44 -5.31
N VAL A 122 12.39 -0.94 -6.51
CA VAL A 122 12.52 0.48 -6.86
C VAL A 122 11.41 1.32 -6.24
N PHE A 123 10.20 0.79 -6.12
CA PHE A 123 9.07 1.50 -5.54
C PHE A 123 9.13 1.38 -4.01
N TYR A 124 9.75 2.38 -3.41
CA TYR A 124 9.94 2.38 -1.96
C TYR A 124 8.62 2.30 -1.21
N SER A 125 8.50 1.28 -0.38
CA SER A 125 7.44 1.16 0.62
C SER A 125 7.89 0.25 1.76
N PRO A 126 7.75 0.65 3.04
CA PRO A 126 8.04 -0.21 4.19
C PRO A 126 7.07 -1.40 4.31
N LEU A 127 5.94 -1.31 3.64
CA LEU A 127 4.95 -2.38 3.53
C LEU A 127 4.43 -2.40 2.11
N GLN A 128 4.64 -3.50 1.42
CA GLN A 128 4.16 -3.70 0.06
C GLN A 128 3.15 -4.83 0.02
N THR A 129 2.03 -4.60 -0.68
CA THR A 129 1.13 -5.67 -1.07
C THR A 129 1.68 -6.32 -2.33
N ILE A 130 2.04 -7.60 -2.24
CA ILE A 130 2.54 -8.41 -3.35
C ILE A 130 1.53 -9.51 -3.69
N PHE A 131 1.59 -10.03 -4.93
CA PHE A 131 0.66 -11.03 -5.45
C PHE A 131 -0.81 -10.58 -5.45
N TRP A 132 -1.09 -9.31 -5.73
CA TRP A 132 -2.40 -8.67 -5.55
C TRP A 132 -3.56 -9.42 -6.24
N TYR A 133 -3.42 -9.76 -7.52
CA TYR A 133 -4.41 -10.55 -8.26
C TYR A 133 -3.97 -11.99 -8.48
N ASP A 134 -2.79 -12.34 -8.01
CA ASP A 134 -2.20 -13.64 -8.24
C ASP A 134 -2.88 -14.70 -7.36
N LYS A 135 -3.00 -15.90 -7.89
CA LYS A 135 -3.54 -17.05 -7.17
C LYS A 135 -2.41 -18.02 -6.83
N PRO A 136 -2.43 -18.68 -5.68
CA PRO A 136 -1.44 -19.71 -5.35
C PRO A 136 -1.27 -20.78 -6.43
N SER A 137 -2.35 -21.08 -7.17
CA SER A 137 -2.33 -22.03 -8.30
C SER A 137 -1.56 -21.54 -9.53
N PHE A 138 -1.16 -20.27 -9.58
CA PHE A 138 -0.36 -19.73 -10.69
C PHE A 138 1.14 -19.86 -10.45
N TYR A 139 1.53 -20.15 -9.23
CA TYR A 139 2.90 -20.30 -8.81
C TYR A 139 3.40 -21.73 -9.10
N HIS A 140 4.51 -21.84 -9.84
CA HIS A 140 5.14 -23.10 -10.24
C HIS A 140 6.61 -23.20 -9.81
N VAL A 141 6.98 -22.56 -8.71
CA VAL A 141 8.36 -22.52 -8.20
C VAL A 141 9.31 -21.82 -9.18
N GLU A 142 8.91 -20.66 -9.64
CA GLU A 142 9.74 -19.81 -10.49
C GLU A 142 11.00 -19.34 -9.72
N PRO A 143 12.21 -19.52 -10.27
CA PRO A 143 13.46 -19.19 -9.55
C PRO A 143 13.53 -17.73 -9.10
N GLU A 144 12.95 -16.82 -9.84
CA GLU A 144 12.89 -15.39 -9.48
C GLU A 144 12.11 -15.10 -8.19
N MET A 145 11.26 -16.03 -7.75
CA MET A 145 10.51 -15.88 -6.50
C MET A 145 11.37 -16.07 -5.25
N GLU A 146 12.53 -16.71 -5.36
CA GLU A 146 13.51 -16.80 -4.26
C GLU A 146 13.94 -15.43 -3.73
N TRP A 147 13.78 -14.39 -4.55
CA TRP A 147 14.02 -13.01 -4.17
C TRP A 147 13.22 -12.57 -2.93
N PHE A 148 12.02 -13.11 -2.74
CA PHE A 148 11.16 -12.74 -1.61
C PHE A 148 11.39 -13.60 -0.37
N GLU A 149 12.23 -14.62 -0.46
CA GLU A 149 12.57 -15.52 0.65
C GLU A 149 13.84 -15.09 1.39
N ASN A 150 14.66 -14.22 0.77
CA ASN A 150 15.94 -13.72 1.26
C ASN A 150 15.87 -12.23 1.62
#